data_2c66d0e9ef30080942d88f3677d433cc
#
_entry.id   2c66d0e9ef30080942d88f3677d433cc
#
_cell.length_a   1.000
_cell.length_b   1.000
_cell.length_c   1.000
_cell.angle_alpha   90.00
_cell.angle_beta   90.00
_cell.angle_gamma   90.00
#
_symmetry.space_group_name_H-M   'P 1'
#
loop_
_entity.id
_entity.type
_entity.pdbx_description
1 polymer ?
#
loop_
_entity_poly.entity_id
_entity_poly.type
_entity_poly.pdbx_seq_one_letter_code
_entity_poly.pdbx_strand_id
1 'polypeptide(L)'
;MFRAGAFASMAMYGMQAWGEILKSPFRIAVINDEITQDFGRACEIAARDFGMQWIELRGMWNKNIVNLDDKEIAEAGRILKKYQLHVTDIASPLFKCDWPGAPKSKFSPTSPQFGADFTFDQQGDVLERSIRLAKAFDTDRVRCFDFWRLDDAAPFRAAMNAKLLDAAKQAGKRGITLVLENEGACNTATGAEAAKLLAAVQSANLMLNWDPGNAAGAGEKPYPDGYRLLPKDRIGHCHCKDAAKLPNANKYEWAAMGKGVIDWAGQFRALKNDGYHLAVSLETHWRGAGTAEASTRQSWAGMKDALRKAGALE
;
A
#
# COMPACT_ATOMS: atom_id res chain seq x y z
N MET A 1 -10.40 -71.10 -11.98
CA MET A 1 -9.37 -70.15 -11.56
C MET A 1 -9.78 -68.75 -12.02
N PHE A 2 -10.42 -68.01 -11.14
CA PHE A 2 -10.76 -66.58 -11.42
C PHE A 2 -9.80 -65.74 -10.61
N ARG A 3 -9.02 -64.90 -11.33
CA ARG A 3 -8.19 -63.84 -10.73
C ARG A 3 -9.03 -62.58 -10.63
N ALA A 4 -9.27 -62.13 -9.41
CA ALA A 4 -9.85 -60.84 -9.11
C ALA A 4 -8.81 -59.73 -9.35
N GLY A 5 -9.10 -58.81 -10.27
CA GLY A 5 -8.32 -57.58 -10.44
C GLY A 5 -8.78 -56.52 -9.43
N ALA A 6 -7.88 -56.08 -8.58
CA ALA A 6 -8.11 -54.96 -7.68
C ALA A 6 -7.98 -53.65 -8.48
N PHE A 7 -9.08 -52.92 -8.64
CA PHE A 7 -9.05 -51.52 -9.13
C PHE A 7 -8.63 -50.61 -7.96
N ALA A 8 -7.43 -50.09 -8.04
CA ALA A 8 -7.00 -49.01 -7.18
C ALA A 8 -7.67 -47.71 -7.66
N SER A 9 -8.64 -47.21 -6.93
CA SER A 9 -9.19 -45.88 -7.11
C SER A 9 -8.14 -44.83 -6.64
N MET A 10 -7.39 -44.26 -7.55
CA MET A 10 -6.63 -43.03 -7.30
C MET A 10 -7.66 -41.93 -7.04
N ALA A 11 -7.72 -41.46 -5.81
CA ALA A 11 -8.40 -40.23 -5.44
C ALA A 11 -7.69 -39.06 -6.16
N MET A 12 -8.30 -38.53 -7.20
CA MET A 12 -7.94 -37.24 -7.75
C MET A 12 -8.26 -36.17 -6.71
N TYR A 13 -7.26 -35.77 -5.93
CA TYR A 13 -7.33 -34.50 -5.20
C TYR A 13 -7.45 -33.40 -6.24
N GLY A 14 -8.62 -32.75 -6.27
CA GLY A 14 -8.94 -31.70 -7.22
C GLY A 14 -7.84 -30.63 -7.18
N MET A 15 -7.10 -30.49 -8.28
CA MET A 15 -6.32 -29.31 -8.56
C MET A 15 -7.32 -28.15 -8.70
N GLN A 16 -7.47 -27.39 -7.62
CA GLN A 16 -8.23 -26.14 -7.66
C GLN A 16 -7.55 -25.24 -8.67
N ALA A 17 -8.26 -24.93 -9.76
CA ALA A 17 -7.71 -24.11 -10.84
C ALA A 17 -7.24 -22.76 -10.28
N TRP A 18 -6.02 -22.39 -10.58
CA TRP A 18 -5.51 -21.05 -10.36
C TRP A 18 -6.33 -20.09 -11.22
N GLY A 19 -6.69 -18.93 -10.67
CA GLY A 19 -7.33 -17.88 -11.46
C GLY A 19 -6.45 -17.51 -12.67
N GLU A 20 -7.06 -16.99 -13.71
CA GLU A 20 -6.33 -16.48 -14.88
C GLU A 20 -5.35 -15.40 -14.42
N ILE A 21 -4.06 -15.56 -14.77
CA ILE A 21 -3.02 -14.60 -14.41
C ILE A 21 -3.29 -13.28 -15.13
N LEU A 22 -3.35 -12.20 -14.36
CA LEU A 22 -3.60 -10.86 -14.88
C LEU A 22 -2.44 -10.39 -15.76
N LYS A 23 -2.74 -9.99 -16.98
CA LYS A 23 -1.76 -9.35 -17.87
C LYS A 23 -1.91 -7.84 -17.83
N SER A 24 -0.93 -7.17 -17.25
CA SER A 24 -0.93 -5.73 -17.02
C SER A 24 0.50 -5.17 -17.13
N PRO A 25 0.69 -3.91 -17.54
CA PRO A 25 1.97 -3.23 -17.39
C PRO A 25 2.33 -2.97 -15.92
N PHE A 26 1.36 -3.06 -15.00
CA PHE A 26 1.54 -2.82 -13.58
C PHE A 26 1.70 -4.12 -12.79
N ARG A 27 2.35 -4.03 -11.63
CA ARG A 27 2.29 -5.04 -10.57
C ARG A 27 1.00 -4.82 -9.79
N ILE A 28 -0.07 -5.50 -10.19
CA ILE A 28 -1.38 -5.36 -9.53
C ILE A 28 -1.33 -6.11 -8.19
N ALA A 29 -1.62 -5.38 -7.10
CA ALA A 29 -1.54 -5.89 -5.75
C ALA A 29 -2.76 -5.47 -4.91
N VAL A 30 -2.81 -6.00 -3.69
CA VAL A 30 -3.75 -5.61 -2.64
C VAL A 30 -3.01 -5.60 -1.30
N ILE A 31 -3.34 -4.68 -0.41
CA ILE A 31 -2.88 -4.72 0.97
C ILE A 31 -3.55 -5.89 1.68
N ASN A 32 -2.77 -6.81 2.21
CA ASN A 32 -3.25 -8.10 2.70
C ASN A 32 -4.34 -7.99 3.77
N ASP A 33 -4.22 -7.10 4.73
CA ASP A 33 -5.18 -6.94 5.84
C ASP A 33 -6.42 -6.10 5.49
N GLU A 34 -6.48 -5.54 4.28
CA GLU A 34 -7.73 -5.05 3.71
C GLU A 34 -8.71 -6.20 3.40
N ILE A 35 -8.19 -7.40 3.19
CA ILE A 35 -8.99 -8.62 3.00
C ILE A 35 -9.36 -9.23 4.35
N THR A 36 -8.36 -9.60 5.15
CA THR A 36 -8.52 -10.22 6.46
C THR A 36 -7.20 -10.27 7.23
N GLN A 37 -7.28 -10.43 8.56
CA GLN A 37 -6.11 -10.67 9.42
C GLN A 37 -5.59 -12.12 9.33
N ASP A 38 -6.37 -13.07 8.78
CA ASP A 38 -5.87 -14.40 8.39
C ASP A 38 -5.03 -14.27 7.13
N PHE A 39 -3.71 -14.30 7.30
CA PHE A 39 -2.76 -14.10 6.19
C PHE A 39 -2.86 -15.21 5.13
N GLY A 40 -3.10 -16.45 5.54
CA GLY A 40 -3.29 -17.55 4.60
C GLY A 40 -4.51 -17.34 3.70
N ARG A 41 -5.62 -16.91 4.28
CA ARG A 41 -6.85 -16.57 3.56
C ARG A 41 -6.67 -15.36 2.67
N ALA A 42 -5.97 -14.30 3.14
CA ALA A 42 -5.69 -13.12 2.34
C ALA A 42 -4.87 -13.46 1.08
N CYS A 43 -3.82 -14.27 1.23
CA CYS A 43 -3.00 -14.75 0.11
C CYS A 43 -3.80 -15.65 -0.86
N GLU A 44 -4.66 -16.52 -0.33
CA GLU A 44 -5.53 -17.36 -1.15
C GLU A 44 -6.44 -16.52 -2.05
N ILE A 45 -7.11 -15.52 -1.48
CA ILE A 45 -8.01 -14.63 -2.22
C ILE A 45 -7.24 -13.80 -3.24
N ALA A 46 -6.12 -13.21 -2.85
CA ALA A 46 -5.30 -12.42 -3.77
C ALA A 46 -4.84 -13.24 -4.97
N ALA A 47 -4.31 -14.46 -4.74
CA ALA A 47 -3.76 -15.29 -5.80
C ALA A 47 -4.85 -16.00 -6.63
N ARG A 48 -5.83 -16.63 -5.98
CA ARG A 48 -6.78 -17.51 -6.67
C ARG A 48 -8.03 -16.79 -7.16
N ASP A 49 -8.61 -15.92 -6.29
CA ASP A 49 -9.88 -15.28 -6.62
C ASP A 49 -9.66 -14.00 -7.42
N PHE A 50 -8.57 -13.26 -7.13
CA PHE A 50 -8.25 -12.02 -7.84
C PHE A 50 -7.28 -12.22 -9.00
N GLY A 51 -6.54 -13.32 -9.05
CA GLY A 51 -5.55 -13.62 -10.09
C GLY A 51 -4.27 -12.78 -9.96
N MET A 52 -4.02 -12.21 -8.78
CA MET A 52 -2.84 -11.38 -8.53
C MET A 52 -1.59 -12.22 -8.31
N GLN A 53 -0.44 -11.70 -8.76
CA GLN A 53 0.88 -12.25 -8.51
C GLN A 53 1.65 -11.45 -7.43
N TRP A 54 1.08 -10.32 -6.99
CA TRP A 54 1.70 -9.39 -6.06
C TRP A 54 0.78 -9.11 -4.89
N ILE A 55 1.37 -8.85 -3.73
CA ILE A 55 0.67 -8.48 -2.50
C ILE A 55 1.50 -7.45 -1.74
N GLU A 56 0.85 -6.56 -1.01
CA GLU A 56 1.47 -5.60 -0.12
C GLU A 56 1.29 -6.05 1.33
N LEU A 57 2.32 -5.92 2.16
CA LEU A 57 2.30 -6.42 3.53
C LEU A 57 2.22 -5.28 4.55
N ARG A 58 1.08 -5.16 5.27
CA ARG A 58 0.84 -4.17 6.32
C ARG A 58 0.63 -4.79 7.70
N GLY A 59 -0.26 -5.75 7.80
CA GLY A 59 -0.58 -6.40 9.06
C GLY A 59 -1.14 -7.80 8.85
N MET A 60 -0.92 -8.69 9.82
CA MET A 60 -1.45 -10.05 9.81
C MET A 60 -1.50 -10.60 11.22
N TRP A 61 -2.41 -11.54 11.46
CA TRP A 61 -2.58 -12.17 12.78
C TRP A 61 -2.79 -11.14 13.90
N ASN A 62 -3.49 -10.04 13.58
CA ASN A 62 -3.73 -8.89 14.47
C ASN A 62 -2.46 -8.20 14.96
N LYS A 63 -1.38 -8.24 14.19
CA LYS A 63 -0.12 -7.52 14.42
C LYS A 63 0.23 -6.64 13.22
N ASN A 64 0.81 -5.48 13.50
CA ASN A 64 1.50 -4.72 12.46
C ASN A 64 2.72 -5.50 11.97
N ILE A 65 3.03 -5.42 10.68
CA ILE A 65 4.13 -6.17 10.04
C ILE A 65 5.48 -6.00 10.78
N VAL A 66 5.76 -4.81 11.30
CA VAL A 66 7.02 -4.54 12.03
C VAL A 66 7.09 -5.21 13.41
N ASN A 67 6.00 -5.78 13.90
CA ASN A 67 5.94 -6.46 15.20
C ASN A 67 5.99 -7.99 15.09
N LEU A 68 6.12 -8.55 13.88
CA LEU A 68 6.24 -9.99 13.69
C LEU A 68 7.56 -10.52 14.24
N ASP A 69 7.53 -11.64 14.91
CA ASP A 69 8.75 -12.35 15.30
C ASP A 69 9.34 -13.18 14.15
N ASP A 70 10.51 -13.79 14.37
CA ASP A 70 11.22 -14.55 13.33
C ASP A 70 10.47 -15.81 12.88
N LYS A 71 9.65 -16.41 13.76
CA LYS A 71 8.81 -17.57 13.42
C LYS A 71 7.64 -17.15 12.54
N GLU A 72 7.02 -16.03 12.88
CA GLU A 72 5.92 -15.44 12.11
C GLU A 72 6.39 -14.98 10.72
N ILE A 73 7.59 -14.38 10.63
CA ILE A 73 8.22 -14.02 9.34
C ILE A 73 8.46 -15.27 8.48
N ALA A 74 9.00 -16.34 9.07
CA ALA A 74 9.22 -17.60 8.36
C ALA A 74 7.90 -18.25 7.90
N GLU A 75 6.85 -18.20 8.73
CA GLU A 75 5.51 -18.67 8.37
C GLU A 75 4.91 -17.87 7.22
N ALA A 76 4.97 -16.53 7.29
CA ALA A 76 4.50 -15.66 6.22
C ALA A 76 5.23 -15.97 4.89
N GLY A 77 6.53 -16.18 4.94
CA GLY A 77 7.32 -16.57 3.76
C GLY A 77 6.87 -17.92 3.16
N ARG A 78 6.54 -18.92 4.01
CA ARG A 78 5.99 -20.20 3.55
C ARG A 78 4.62 -20.04 2.88
N ILE A 79 3.76 -19.19 3.42
CA ILE A 79 2.43 -18.89 2.87
C ILE A 79 2.56 -18.18 1.52
N LEU A 80 3.41 -17.15 1.40
CA LEU A 80 3.68 -16.46 0.14
C LEU A 80 4.17 -17.43 -0.95
N LYS A 81 5.12 -18.29 -0.60
CA LYS A 81 5.61 -19.32 -1.52
C LYS A 81 4.52 -20.31 -1.96
N LYS A 82 3.66 -20.74 -1.04
CA LYS A 82 2.51 -21.62 -1.32
C LYS A 82 1.58 -21.03 -2.37
N TYR A 83 1.34 -19.71 -2.31
CA TYR A 83 0.45 -19.00 -3.23
C TYR A 83 1.18 -18.31 -4.39
N GLN A 84 2.49 -18.47 -4.50
CA GLN A 84 3.34 -17.89 -5.54
C GLN A 84 3.20 -16.35 -5.64
N LEU A 85 3.07 -15.69 -4.50
CA LEU A 85 2.92 -14.25 -4.40
C LEU A 85 4.28 -13.57 -4.15
N HIS A 86 4.55 -12.52 -4.91
CA HIS A 86 5.64 -11.59 -4.69
C HIS A 86 5.18 -10.40 -3.85
N VAL A 87 6.09 -9.81 -3.09
CA VAL A 87 5.77 -8.66 -2.23
C VAL A 87 6.13 -7.36 -2.95
N THR A 88 5.20 -6.40 -2.99
CA THR A 88 5.43 -5.08 -3.60
C THR A 88 6.24 -4.17 -2.71
N ASP A 89 5.86 -4.10 -1.42
CA ASP A 89 6.56 -3.32 -0.40
C ASP A 89 6.17 -3.78 1.02
N ILE A 90 6.90 -3.27 2.00
CA ILE A 90 6.54 -3.35 3.41
C ILE A 90 5.82 -2.05 3.79
N ALA A 91 4.50 -2.12 3.99
CA ALA A 91 3.67 -1.00 4.39
C ALA A 91 3.93 -0.62 5.87
N SER A 92 5.13 -0.18 6.14
CA SER A 92 5.69 0.17 7.44
C SER A 92 5.05 1.47 7.98
N PRO A 93 4.96 1.65 9.31
CA PRO A 93 4.55 2.90 9.94
C PRO A 93 5.71 3.90 10.11
N LEU A 94 6.83 3.72 9.44
CA LEU A 94 8.03 4.55 9.58
C LEU A 94 7.68 6.04 9.45
N PHE A 95 8.06 6.83 10.45
CA PHE A 95 7.79 8.26 10.59
C PHE A 95 6.31 8.67 10.74
N LYS A 96 5.42 7.73 11.04
CA LYS A 96 4.03 8.05 11.43
C LYS A 96 3.99 8.34 12.94
N CYS A 97 4.67 9.42 13.37
CA CYS A 97 4.83 9.83 14.76
C CYS A 97 4.86 11.36 14.89
N ASP A 98 4.77 11.87 16.12
CA ASP A 98 4.93 13.30 16.39
C ASP A 98 6.39 13.74 16.17
N TRP A 99 6.57 14.97 15.69
CA TRP A 99 7.91 15.59 15.59
C TRP A 99 8.35 16.13 16.96
N PRO A 100 9.57 15.84 17.44
CA PRO A 100 10.03 16.30 18.73
C PRO A 100 10.12 17.82 18.80
N GLY A 101 9.64 18.39 19.93
CA GLY A 101 9.63 19.83 20.15
C GLY A 101 8.53 20.61 19.41
N ALA A 102 7.75 19.96 18.53
CA ALA A 102 6.58 20.57 17.93
C ALA A 102 5.34 20.43 18.83
N PRO A 103 4.41 21.40 18.81
CA PRO A 103 3.12 21.24 19.46
C PRO A 103 2.35 20.05 18.89
N LYS A 104 1.64 19.31 19.73
CA LYS A 104 0.68 18.31 19.25
C LYS A 104 -0.45 18.99 18.50
N SER A 105 -0.86 18.40 17.40
CA SER A 105 -2.00 18.85 16.60
C SER A 105 -3.20 17.93 16.79
N LYS A 106 -4.31 18.27 16.16
CA LYS A 106 -5.50 17.40 16.10
C LYS A 106 -5.25 16.06 15.42
N PHE A 107 -4.13 15.90 14.69
CA PHE A 107 -3.74 14.67 14.00
C PHE A 107 -2.82 13.78 14.85
N SER A 108 -2.26 14.30 15.95
CA SER A 108 -1.55 13.46 16.91
C SER A 108 -2.52 12.43 17.50
N PRO A 109 -2.24 11.13 17.43
CA PRO A 109 -3.19 10.10 17.84
C PRO A 109 -3.47 10.17 19.34
N THR A 110 -4.74 10.00 19.70
CA THR A 110 -5.22 9.91 21.09
C THR A 110 -5.56 8.47 21.49
N SER A 111 -5.43 7.52 20.55
CA SER A 111 -5.71 6.10 20.75
C SER A 111 -4.67 5.24 20.03
N PRO A 112 -4.48 3.96 20.43
CA PRO A 112 -3.52 3.06 19.81
C PRO A 112 -3.75 2.91 18.29
N GLN A 113 -2.64 2.90 17.54
CA GLN A 113 -2.61 2.86 16.07
C GLN A 113 -2.22 1.46 15.55
N PHE A 114 -2.94 0.41 15.92
CA PHE A 114 -2.71 -0.96 15.46
C PHE A 114 -1.25 -1.43 15.63
N GLY A 115 -0.68 -1.19 16.82
CA GLY A 115 0.71 -1.57 17.12
C GLY A 115 1.76 -0.78 16.35
N ALA A 116 1.39 0.42 15.86
CA ALA A 116 2.27 1.34 15.14
C ALA A 116 2.62 2.59 15.95
N ASP A 117 2.45 2.53 17.27
CA ASP A 117 2.62 3.66 18.20
C ASP A 117 4.08 3.86 18.59
N PHE A 118 4.94 4.06 17.59
CA PHE A 118 6.37 4.29 17.80
C PHE A 118 6.65 5.77 17.99
N THR A 119 7.44 6.09 19.03
CA THR A 119 7.95 7.44 19.27
C THR A 119 9.00 7.83 18.23
N PHE A 120 9.37 9.12 18.19
CA PHE A 120 10.44 9.62 17.32
C PHE A 120 11.78 8.90 17.56
N ASP A 121 12.14 8.65 18.82
CA ASP A 121 13.40 8.00 19.17
C ASP A 121 13.47 6.54 18.71
N GLN A 122 12.33 5.89 18.54
CA GLN A 122 12.23 4.50 18.04
C GLN A 122 12.28 4.41 16.50
N GLN A 123 12.25 5.54 15.77
CA GLN A 123 12.17 5.49 14.30
C GLN A 123 13.41 4.90 13.62
N GLY A 124 14.57 4.94 14.28
CA GLY A 124 15.77 4.23 13.83
C GLY A 124 15.56 2.72 13.83
N ASP A 125 15.00 2.18 14.90
CA ASP A 125 14.71 0.75 15.05
C ASP A 125 13.61 0.30 14.06
N VAL A 126 12.57 1.15 13.85
CA VAL A 126 11.52 0.90 12.86
C VAL A 126 12.11 0.84 11.44
N LEU A 127 13.04 1.73 11.09
CA LEU A 127 13.72 1.71 9.80
C LEU A 127 14.53 0.41 9.60
N GLU A 128 15.38 0.06 10.57
CA GLU A 128 16.20 -1.16 10.51
C GLU A 128 15.32 -2.42 10.42
N ARG A 129 14.26 -2.46 11.20
CA ARG A 129 13.29 -3.54 11.20
C ARG A 129 12.59 -3.67 9.84
N SER A 130 12.15 -2.54 9.26
CA SER A 130 11.48 -2.51 7.96
C SER A 130 12.41 -2.94 6.82
N ILE A 131 13.68 -2.54 6.84
CA ILE A 131 14.70 -2.99 5.89
C ILE A 131 14.92 -4.50 6.00
N ARG A 132 15.00 -5.04 7.24
CA ARG A 132 15.14 -6.48 7.46
C ARG A 132 13.95 -7.26 6.90
N LEU A 133 12.72 -6.78 7.11
CA LEU A 133 11.51 -7.37 6.56
C LEU A 133 11.49 -7.32 5.03
N ALA A 134 11.87 -6.19 4.42
CA ALA A 134 11.96 -6.06 2.98
C ALA A 134 12.92 -7.11 2.38
N LYS A 135 14.06 -7.34 3.02
CA LYS A 135 15.01 -8.39 2.62
C LYS A 135 14.44 -9.79 2.81
N ALA A 136 13.75 -10.05 3.92
CA ALA A 136 13.16 -11.35 4.22
C ALA A 136 12.06 -11.75 3.22
N PHE A 137 11.32 -10.75 2.70
CA PHE A 137 10.22 -10.95 1.75
C PHE A 137 10.56 -10.60 0.29
N ASP A 138 11.85 -10.42 -0.01
CA ASP A 138 12.38 -10.16 -1.36
C ASP A 138 11.70 -8.97 -2.06
N THR A 139 11.54 -7.87 -1.32
CA THR A 139 11.10 -6.58 -1.88
C THR A 139 12.15 -5.50 -1.68
N ASP A 140 12.16 -4.52 -2.57
CA ASP A 140 13.10 -3.39 -2.53
C ASP A 140 12.44 -2.10 -2.03
N ARG A 141 11.19 -2.17 -1.51
CA ARG A 141 10.42 -0.99 -1.10
C ARG A 141 9.92 -1.09 0.33
N VAL A 142 9.95 0.06 1.01
CA VAL A 142 9.42 0.25 2.35
C VAL A 142 8.64 1.55 2.38
N ARG A 143 7.37 1.49 2.79
CA ARG A 143 6.56 2.69 2.99
C ARG A 143 7.06 3.50 4.18
N CYS A 144 6.97 4.83 4.03
CA CYS A 144 7.18 5.78 5.13
C CYS A 144 6.21 6.95 5.02
N PHE A 145 6.22 7.81 6.04
CA PHE A 145 5.42 9.03 6.12
C PHE A 145 6.33 10.24 6.40
N ASP A 146 5.76 11.45 6.58
CA ASP A 146 6.51 12.63 6.99
C ASP A 146 5.94 13.27 8.27
N PHE A 147 5.74 12.44 9.29
CA PHE A 147 5.27 12.80 10.63
C PHE A 147 3.81 13.26 10.67
N TRP A 148 3.17 13.21 11.85
CA TRP A 148 1.82 13.73 12.01
C TRP A 148 1.77 15.20 11.62
N ARG A 149 0.70 15.58 10.93
CA ARG A 149 0.50 16.93 10.40
C ARG A 149 0.49 17.95 11.52
N LEU A 150 1.33 18.96 11.40
CA LEU A 150 1.37 20.12 12.27
C LEU A 150 0.46 21.23 11.71
N ASP A 151 -0.09 22.06 12.61
CA ASP A 151 -0.83 23.26 12.21
C ASP A 151 0.11 24.27 11.51
N ASP A 152 1.35 24.39 11.97
CA ASP A 152 2.44 25.08 11.29
C ASP A 152 3.70 24.20 11.25
N ALA A 153 4.00 23.65 10.10
CA ALA A 153 5.19 22.83 9.86
C ALA A 153 6.42 23.65 9.47
N ALA A 154 6.27 24.93 9.12
CA ALA A 154 7.35 25.72 8.55
C ALA A 154 8.63 25.79 9.43
N PRO A 155 8.54 25.96 10.76
CA PRO A 155 9.73 25.96 11.61
C PRO A 155 10.51 24.64 11.65
N PHE A 156 9.84 23.52 11.36
CA PHE A 156 10.39 22.16 11.50
C PHE A 156 10.70 21.52 10.14
N ARG A 157 10.19 22.08 9.02
CA ARG A 157 10.22 21.45 7.69
C ARG A 157 11.65 21.10 7.23
N ALA A 158 12.61 21.97 7.45
CA ALA A 158 14.00 21.71 7.05
C ALA A 158 14.59 20.48 7.77
N ALA A 159 14.33 20.37 9.08
CA ALA A 159 14.81 19.26 9.90
C ALA A 159 14.07 17.94 9.54
N MET A 160 12.76 17.99 9.28
CA MET A 160 11.99 16.83 8.77
C MET A 160 12.55 16.33 7.44
N ASN A 161 12.81 17.23 6.48
CA ASN A 161 13.39 16.89 5.19
C ASN A 161 14.79 16.27 5.33
N ALA A 162 15.63 16.80 6.24
CA ALA A 162 16.93 16.24 6.53
C ALA A 162 16.82 14.81 7.12
N LYS A 163 15.84 14.55 8.00
CA LYS A 163 15.60 13.23 8.57
C LYS A 163 15.15 12.22 7.51
N LEU A 164 14.26 12.63 6.60
CA LEU A 164 13.83 11.79 5.47
C LEU A 164 15.00 11.49 4.52
N LEU A 165 15.83 12.50 4.22
CA LEU A 165 17.01 12.32 3.36
C LEU A 165 18.02 11.34 3.98
N ASP A 166 18.27 11.46 5.29
CA ASP A 166 19.17 10.55 6.02
C ASP A 166 18.64 9.12 6.00
N ALA A 167 17.37 8.90 6.31
CA ALA A 167 16.74 7.59 6.25
C ALA A 167 16.78 7.00 4.84
N ALA A 168 16.51 7.80 3.80
CA ALA A 168 16.60 7.35 2.41
C ALA A 168 18.03 6.94 2.02
N LYS A 169 19.05 7.66 2.50
CA LYS A 169 20.46 7.28 2.31
C LYS A 169 20.81 5.95 3.03
N GLN A 170 20.32 5.77 4.25
CA GLN A 170 20.54 4.53 5.01
C GLN A 170 19.88 3.33 4.31
N ALA A 171 18.61 3.48 3.89
CA ALA A 171 17.89 2.47 3.13
C ALA A 171 18.57 2.14 1.79
N GLY A 172 19.00 3.19 1.06
CA GLY A 172 19.68 3.06 -0.24
C GLY A 172 20.99 2.28 -0.18
N LYS A 173 21.79 2.45 0.89
CA LYS A 173 23.01 1.64 1.12
C LYS A 173 22.69 0.13 1.23
N ARG A 174 21.47 -0.21 1.50
CA ARG A 174 20.95 -1.59 1.64
C ARG A 174 20.11 -2.01 0.43
N GLY A 175 20.08 -1.19 -0.65
CA GLY A 175 19.29 -1.45 -1.85
C GLY A 175 17.78 -1.35 -1.64
N ILE A 176 17.35 -0.53 -0.68
CA ILE A 176 15.93 -0.28 -0.39
C ILE A 176 15.58 1.16 -0.75
N THR A 177 14.43 1.33 -1.38
CA THR A 177 13.80 2.63 -1.67
C THR A 177 12.66 2.86 -0.68
N LEU A 178 12.68 4.00 0.01
CA LEU A 178 11.54 4.45 0.79
C LEU A 178 10.47 5.01 -0.15
N VAL A 179 9.22 4.61 0.04
CA VAL A 179 8.06 5.15 -0.69
C VAL A 179 7.18 5.91 0.28
N LEU A 180 7.26 7.25 0.21
CA LEU A 180 6.51 8.14 1.10
C LEU A 180 5.06 8.22 0.64
N GLU A 181 4.13 7.80 1.50
CA GLU A 181 2.70 7.92 1.25
C GLU A 181 2.20 9.34 1.57
N ASN A 182 1.50 9.96 0.62
CA ASN A 182 0.74 11.15 0.94
C ASN A 182 -0.51 10.75 1.77
N GLU A 183 -0.57 11.23 3.00
CA GLU A 183 -1.59 10.86 4.00
C GLU A 183 -2.17 12.12 4.62
N GLY A 184 -3.51 12.23 4.69
CA GLY A 184 -4.20 13.41 5.21
C GLY A 184 -3.82 13.80 6.64
N ALA A 185 -3.50 12.80 7.46
CA ALA A 185 -3.04 12.99 8.83
C ALA A 185 -1.54 13.32 8.95
N CYS A 186 -0.78 13.28 7.87
CA CYS A 186 0.65 13.61 7.84
C CYS A 186 0.91 14.95 7.15
N ASN A 187 2.13 15.47 7.24
CA ASN A 187 2.46 16.78 6.69
C ASN A 187 2.43 16.86 5.16
N THR A 188 2.44 15.71 4.48
CA THR A 188 2.26 15.60 3.03
C THR A 188 0.98 14.83 2.75
N ALA A 189 -0.07 15.50 2.26
CA ALA A 189 -1.38 14.91 2.00
C ALA A 189 -1.78 14.97 0.52
N THR A 190 -1.31 15.96 -0.23
CA THR A 190 -1.74 16.25 -1.59
C THR A 190 -0.61 16.06 -2.60
N GLY A 191 -0.95 15.98 -3.90
CA GLY A 191 0.04 15.97 -4.98
C GLY A 191 0.90 17.24 -4.99
N ALA A 192 0.31 18.40 -4.68
CA ALA A 192 1.05 19.65 -4.57
C ALA A 192 2.06 19.65 -3.43
N GLU A 193 1.70 19.11 -2.26
CA GLU A 193 2.62 18.97 -1.11
C GLU A 193 3.70 17.92 -1.40
N ALA A 194 3.33 16.79 -2.03
CA ALA A 194 4.27 15.74 -2.43
C ALA A 194 5.30 16.24 -3.43
N ALA A 195 4.90 17.02 -4.43
CA ALA A 195 5.82 17.63 -5.38
C ALA A 195 6.83 18.55 -4.70
N LYS A 196 6.39 19.39 -3.75
CA LYS A 196 7.26 20.27 -2.95
C LYS A 196 8.26 19.46 -2.09
N LEU A 197 7.79 18.41 -1.43
CA LEU A 197 8.64 17.54 -0.62
C LEU A 197 9.70 16.85 -1.48
N LEU A 198 9.31 16.25 -2.60
CA LEU A 198 10.24 15.56 -3.50
C LEU A 198 11.26 16.51 -4.13
N ALA A 199 10.89 17.77 -4.38
CA ALA A 199 11.82 18.81 -4.82
C ALA A 199 12.83 19.19 -3.72
N ALA A 200 12.41 19.20 -2.46
CA ALA A 200 13.26 19.52 -1.32
C ALA A 200 14.15 18.35 -0.86
N VAL A 201 13.69 17.10 -1.02
CA VAL A 201 14.43 15.90 -0.61
C VAL A 201 14.93 15.17 -1.86
N GLN A 202 16.09 15.59 -2.33
CA GLN A 202 16.73 15.04 -3.53
C GLN A 202 17.46 13.73 -3.22
N SER A 203 16.76 12.60 -3.42
CA SER A 203 17.31 11.25 -3.25
C SER A 203 16.62 10.28 -4.20
N ALA A 204 17.40 9.45 -4.90
CA ALA A 204 16.87 8.35 -5.71
C ALA A 204 16.22 7.26 -4.86
N ASN A 205 16.54 7.21 -3.55
CA ASN A 205 16.01 6.22 -2.62
C ASN A 205 14.84 6.76 -1.76
N LEU A 206 14.26 7.92 -2.13
CA LEU A 206 12.98 8.39 -1.64
C LEU A 206 12.08 8.65 -2.83
N MET A 207 11.03 7.86 -2.97
CA MET A 207 10.01 8.02 -4.00
C MET A 207 8.65 8.26 -3.34
N LEU A 208 7.62 8.50 -4.13
CA LEU A 208 6.25 8.68 -3.66
C LEU A 208 5.51 7.33 -3.72
N ASN A 209 4.78 7.01 -2.67
CA ASN A 209 3.61 6.15 -2.76
C ASN A 209 2.41 7.06 -3.00
N TRP A 210 2.00 7.21 -4.27
CA TRP A 210 0.90 8.09 -4.64
C TRP A 210 -0.43 7.51 -4.23
N ASP A 211 -1.15 8.20 -3.34
CA ASP A 211 -2.51 7.86 -2.92
C ASP A 211 -3.49 8.96 -3.34
N PRO A 212 -4.19 8.79 -4.47
CA PRO A 212 -5.24 9.70 -4.92
C PRO A 212 -6.42 9.81 -3.95
N GLY A 213 -6.75 8.74 -3.21
CA GLY A 213 -7.84 8.75 -2.23
C GLY A 213 -7.54 9.67 -1.06
N ASN A 214 -6.32 9.62 -0.52
CA ASN A 214 -5.87 10.52 0.52
C ASN A 214 -5.83 11.99 0.04
N ALA A 215 -5.39 12.23 -1.18
CA ALA A 215 -5.38 13.57 -1.78
C ALA A 215 -6.81 14.12 -1.95
N ALA A 216 -7.76 13.29 -2.40
CA ALA A 216 -9.18 13.67 -2.47
C ALA A 216 -9.74 13.97 -1.08
N GLY A 217 -9.44 13.13 -0.07
CA GLY A 217 -9.81 13.35 1.32
C GLY A 217 -9.27 14.65 1.90
N ALA A 218 -8.11 15.11 1.44
CA ALA A 218 -7.51 16.41 1.78
C ALA A 218 -8.08 17.58 0.95
N GLY A 219 -9.05 17.33 0.05
CA GLY A 219 -9.74 18.35 -0.73
C GLY A 219 -9.10 18.69 -2.08
N GLU A 220 -8.06 17.95 -2.51
CA GLU A 220 -7.48 18.10 -3.83
C GLU A 220 -8.29 17.31 -4.87
N LYS A 221 -8.29 17.76 -6.13
CA LYS A 221 -8.68 16.93 -7.26
C LYS A 221 -7.44 16.12 -7.70
N PRO A 222 -7.30 14.83 -7.24
CA PRO A 222 -6.03 14.12 -7.38
C PRO A 222 -5.67 13.85 -8.84
N TYR A 223 -6.65 13.55 -9.69
CA TYR A 223 -6.48 13.40 -11.12
C TYR A 223 -7.49 14.29 -11.89
N PRO A 224 -7.04 15.06 -12.88
CA PRO A 224 -5.65 15.16 -13.35
C PRO A 224 -4.77 16.15 -12.55
N ASP A 225 -5.33 16.98 -11.66
CA ASP A 225 -4.69 18.20 -11.17
C ASP A 225 -3.49 17.90 -10.25
N GLY A 226 -3.69 17.11 -9.19
CA GLY A 226 -2.60 16.69 -8.29
C GLY A 226 -1.53 15.86 -9.02
N TYR A 227 -1.96 14.85 -9.79
CA TYR A 227 -1.06 13.98 -10.53
C TYR A 227 -0.14 14.73 -11.51
N ARG A 228 -0.65 15.77 -12.17
CA ARG A 228 0.11 16.58 -13.12
C ARG A 228 1.33 17.24 -12.48
N LEU A 229 1.28 17.58 -11.19
CA LEU A 229 2.35 18.23 -10.45
C LEU A 229 3.48 17.29 -10.07
N LEU A 230 3.23 15.98 -10.05
CA LEU A 230 4.19 14.99 -9.58
C LEU A 230 5.31 14.73 -10.59
N PRO A 231 6.58 14.59 -10.15
CA PRO A 231 7.64 14.03 -10.98
C PRO A 231 7.38 12.53 -11.22
N LYS A 232 7.12 12.16 -12.47
CA LYS A 232 6.63 10.82 -12.84
C LYS A 232 7.65 9.72 -12.54
N ASP A 233 8.93 10.03 -12.72
CA ASP A 233 10.06 9.16 -12.41
C ASP A 233 10.30 8.95 -10.90
N ARG A 234 9.60 9.71 -10.06
CA ARG A 234 9.67 9.62 -8.61
C ARG A 234 8.43 8.96 -7.99
N ILE A 235 7.51 8.41 -8.78
CA ILE A 235 6.40 7.59 -8.28
C ILE A 235 6.91 6.15 -8.15
N GLY A 236 7.06 5.68 -6.91
CA GLY A 236 7.62 4.35 -6.59
C GLY A 236 6.57 3.29 -6.25
N HIS A 237 5.37 3.72 -5.88
CA HIS A 237 4.22 2.89 -5.54
C HIS A 237 2.94 3.70 -5.75
N CYS A 238 1.79 3.04 -5.87
CA CYS A 238 0.49 3.72 -5.97
C CYS A 238 -0.57 2.95 -5.17
N HIS A 239 -1.19 3.60 -4.20
CA HIS A 239 -2.38 3.09 -3.53
C HIS A 239 -3.63 3.41 -4.33
N CYS A 240 -4.51 2.42 -4.45
CA CYS A 240 -5.77 2.52 -5.16
C CYS A 240 -6.92 2.50 -4.16
N LYS A 241 -7.33 3.69 -3.76
CA LYS A 241 -8.39 3.94 -2.78
C LYS A 241 -9.32 5.02 -3.32
N ASP A 242 -10.62 4.80 -3.25
CA ASP A 242 -11.58 5.76 -3.75
C ASP A 242 -12.32 6.47 -2.60
N ALA A 243 -12.74 7.69 -2.86
CA ALA A 243 -13.41 8.55 -1.89
C ALA A 243 -14.66 9.17 -2.52
N ALA A 244 -15.75 9.25 -1.76
CA ALA A 244 -16.97 9.95 -2.13
C ALA A 244 -17.10 11.24 -1.32
N LYS A 245 -17.55 12.30 -1.96
CA LYS A 245 -17.87 13.55 -1.28
C LYS A 245 -19.24 13.42 -0.60
N LEU A 246 -19.29 13.73 0.69
CA LEU A 246 -20.55 13.72 1.42
C LEU A 246 -21.47 14.85 0.95
N PRO A 247 -22.79 14.57 0.76
CA PRO A 247 -23.75 15.61 0.46
C PRO A 247 -23.77 16.67 1.56
N ASN A 248 -23.77 17.93 1.17
CA ASN A 248 -23.87 19.07 2.08
C ASN A 248 -22.75 19.25 3.11
N ALA A 249 -21.61 18.54 2.94
CA ALA A 249 -20.45 18.68 3.78
C ALA A 249 -19.18 18.79 2.92
N ASN A 250 -18.22 19.61 3.35
CA ASN A 250 -16.89 19.60 2.74
C ASN A 250 -16.04 18.48 3.35
N LYS A 251 -16.60 17.25 3.35
CA LYS A 251 -16.01 16.04 3.90
C LYS A 251 -16.10 14.91 2.89
N TYR A 252 -15.18 13.99 3.01
CA TYR A 252 -15.13 12.78 2.20
C TYR A 252 -15.25 11.55 3.10
N GLU A 253 -15.80 10.48 2.54
CA GLU A 253 -15.79 9.13 3.10
C GLU A 253 -15.18 8.16 2.09
N TRP A 254 -14.71 7.02 2.56
CA TRP A 254 -14.19 6.00 1.65
C TRP A 254 -15.32 5.39 0.83
N ALA A 255 -15.05 5.09 -0.42
CA ALA A 255 -15.98 4.46 -1.35
C ALA A 255 -15.37 3.19 -1.94
N ALA A 256 -16.22 2.28 -2.42
CA ALA A 256 -15.74 1.20 -3.26
C ALA A 256 -15.09 1.77 -4.53
N MET A 257 -14.01 1.16 -5.00
CA MET A 257 -13.32 1.59 -6.21
C MET A 257 -14.27 1.77 -7.40
N GLY A 258 -14.17 2.92 -8.07
CA GLY A 258 -15.02 3.32 -9.19
C GLY A 258 -16.42 3.81 -8.79
N LYS A 259 -16.68 4.00 -7.49
CA LYS A 259 -17.93 4.58 -6.96
C LYS A 259 -17.71 5.95 -6.32
N GLY A 260 -16.49 6.40 -6.22
CA GLY A 260 -16.11 7.70 -5.67
C GLY A 260 -15.97 8.78 -6.73
N VAL A 261 -15.19 9.82 -6.38
CA VAL A 261 -14.99 11.01 -7.21
C VAL A 261 -13.74 10.95 -8.09
N ILE A 262 -12.92 9.92 -7.95
CA ILE A 262 -11.63 9.83 -8.65
C ILE A 262 -11.81 9.17 -10.02
N ASP A 263 -11.33 9.81 -11.08
CA ASP A 263 -11.25 9.20 -12.41
C ASP A 263 -10.09 8.18 -12.46
N TRP A 264 -10.36 6.99 -11.92
CA TRP A 264 -9.38 5.91 -11.89
C TRP A 264 -9.00 5.39 -13.28
N ALA A 265 -9.92 5.39 -14.23
CA ALA A 265 -9.59 5.00 -15.60
C ALA A 265 -8.61 6.01 -16.24
N GLY A 266 -8.82 7.30 -16.03
CA GLY A 266 -7.89 8.35 -16.43
C GLY A 266 -6.54 8.23 -15.73
N GLN A 267 -6.55 8.01 -14.41
CA GLN A 267 -5.32 7.86 -13.61
C GLN A 267 -4.47 6.66 -14.06
N PHE A 268 -5.07 5.49 -14.27
CA PHE A 268 -4.33 4.31 -14.77
C PHE A 268 -3.82 4.51 -16.18
N ARG A 269 -4.60 5.16 -17.06
CA ARG A 269 -4.14 5.49 -18.41
C ARG A 269 -2.94 6.45 -18.39
N ALA A 270 -2.97 7.44 -17.51
CA ALA A 270 -1.84 8.37 -17.34
C ALA A 270 -0.59 7.66 -16.82
N LEU A 271 -0.70 6.85 -15.76
CA LEU A 271 0.40 6.03 -15.26
C LEU A 271 1.02 5.17 -16.37
N LYS A 272 0.19 4.47 -17.15
CA LYS A 272 0.65 3.65 -18.28
C LYS A 272 1.39 4.49 -19.32
N ASN A 273 0.83 5.63 -19.72
CA ASN A 273 1.40 6.50 -20.74
C ASN A 273 2.72 7.14 -20.30
N ASP A 274 2.86 7.40 -18.99
CA ASP A 274 4.10 7.93 -18.39
C ASP A 274 5.14 6.82 -18.13
N GLY A 275 4.89 5.58 -18.57
CA GLY A 275 5.82 4.46 -18.45
C GLY A 275 5.90 3.83 -17.08
N TYR A 276 4.94 4.09 -16.17
CA TYR A 276 4.90 3.46 -14.86
C TYR A 276 4.66 1.96 -14.99
N HIS A 277 5.47 1.16 -14.30
CA HIS A 277 5.44 -0.31 -14.35
C HIS A 277 5.56 -0.96 -12.97
N LEU A 278 5.45 -0.17 -11.92
CA LEU A 278 5.54 -0.62 -10.53
C LEU A 278 4.14 -0.98 -9.97
N ALA A 279 4.02 -1.02 -8.66
CA ALA A 279 2.80 -1.50 -8.02
C ALA A 279 1.64 -0.50 -8.08
N VAL A 280 0.46 -1.02 -8.41
CA VAL A 280 -0.84 -0.40 -8.13
C VAL A 280 -1.56 -1.32 -7.15
N SER A 281 -1.67 -0.90 -5.90
CA SER A 281 -2.10 -1.74 -4.77
C SER A 281 -3.45 -1.28 -4.26
N LEU A 282 -4.43 -2.19 -4.25
CA LEU A 282 -5.77 -1.92 -3.74
C LEU A 282 -5.72 -1.72 -2.22
N GLU A 283 -6.14 -0.54 -1.76
CA GLU A 283 -6.37 -0.21 -0.37
C GLU A 283 -7.84 0.16 -0.17
N THR A 284 -8.66 -0.79 0.24
CA THR A 284 -10.12 -0.62 0.20
C THR A 284 -10.62 0.43 1.19
N HIS A 285 -10.19 0.41 2.45
CA HIS A 285 -10.70 1.20 3.58
C HIS A 285 -12.24 1.28 3.69
N TRP A 286 -12.96 1.19 2.58
CA TRP A 286 -14.42 1.12 2.56
C TRP A 286 -14.91 -0.20 3.15
N ARG A 287 -15.99 -0.15 3.94
CA ARG A 287 -16.55 -1.33 4.65
C ARG A 287 -18.06 -1.53 4.40
N GLY A 288 -18.62 -0.87 3.37
CA GLY A 288 -20.06 -0.87 3.11
C GLY A 288 -20.66 -2.21 2.66
N ALA A 289 -19.84 -3.21 2.32
CA ALA A 289 -20.33 -4.58 2.02
C ALA A 289 -20.41 -5.49 3.27
N GLY A 290 -20.24 -4.92 4.47
CA GLY A 290 -20.44 -5.61 5.76
C GLY A 290 -19.17 -6.25 6.33
N THR A 291 -18.32 -6.87 5.52
CA THR A 291 -17.03 -7.42 5.95
C THR A 291 -15.88 -6.83 5.16
N ALA A 292 -14.65 -6.93 5.69
CA ALA A 292 -13.45 -6.50 5.00
C ALA A 292 -13.26 -7.27 3.68
N GLU A 293 -13.38 -8.61 3.71
CA GLU A 293 -13.28 -9.45 2.52
C GLU A 293 -14.32 -9.06 1.45
N ALA A 294 -15.61 -8.95 1.82
CA ALA A 294 -16.67 -8.61 0.87
C ALA A 294 -16.46 -7.21 0.26
N SER A 295 -16.03 -6.24 1.07
CA SER A 295 -15.74 -4.88 0.63
C SER A 295 -14.54 -4.84 -0.32
N THR A 296 -13.49 -5.61 -0.04
CA THR A 296 -12.31 -5.69 -0.92
C THR A 296 -12.64 -6.41 -2.22
N ARG A 297 -13.48 -7.44 -2.21
CA ARG A 297 -13.99 -8.09 -3.44
C ARG A 297 -14.76 -7.11 -4.34
N GLN A 298 -15.60 -6.28 -3.75
CA GLN A 298 -16.37 -5.28 -4.50
C GLN A 298 -15.44 -4.17 -5.04
N SER A 299 -14.50 -3.68 -4.24
CA SER A 299 -13.51 -2.69 -4.68
C SER A 299 -12.59 -3.26 -5.76
N TRP A 300 -12.18 -4.53 -5.66
CA TRP A 300 -11.42 -5.20 -6.71
C TRP A 300 -12.18 -5.24 -8.04
N ALA A 301 -13.47 -5.53 -8.02
CA ALA A 301 -14.28 -5.52 -9.24
C ALA A 301 -14.28 -4.13 -9.90
N GLY A 302 -14.39 -3.05 -9.12
CA GLY A 302 -14.31 -1.68 -9.63
C GLY A 302 -12.91 -1.30 -10.13
N MET A 303 -11.85 -1.67 -9.42
CA MET A 303 -10.47 -1.46 -9.86
C MET A 303 -10.18 -2.18 -11.19
N LYS A 304 -10.63 -3.43 -11.30
CA LYS A 304 -10.48 -4.24 -12.51
C LYS A 304 -11.19 -3.61 -13.73
N ASP A 305 -12.40 -3.09 -13.54
CA ASP A 305 -13.13 -2.35 -14.58
C ASP A 305 -12.38 -1.08 -15.00
N ALA A 306 -11.87 -0.30 -14.05
CA ALA A 306 -11.10 0.91 -14.33
C ALA A 306 -9.79 0.62 -15.07
N LEU A 307 -9.08 -0.45 -14.70
CA LEU A 307 -7.86 -0.91 -15.40
C LEU A 307 -8.17 -1.32 -16.84
N ARG A 308 -9.28 -2.05 -17.10
CA ARG A 308 -9.71 -2.41 -18.45
C ARG A 308 -10.07 -1.19 -19.29
N LYS A 309 -10.82 -0.24 -18.73
CA LYS A 309 -11.15 1.04 -19.39
C LYS A 309 -9.92 1.90 -19.71
N ALA A 310 -8.86 1.74 -18.93
CA ALA A 310 -7.56 2.37 -19.20
C ALA A 310 -6.73 1.63 -20.26
N GLY A 311 -7.14 0.44 -20.69
CA GLY A 311 -6.31 -0.45 -21.52
C GLY A 311 -5.06 -0.96 -20.80
N ALA A 312 -5.12 -1.05 -19.46
CA ALA A 312 -4.04 -1.47 -18.58
C ALA A 312 -4.26 -2.88 -18.00
N LEU A 313 -5.29 -3.58 -18.42
CA LEU A 313 -5.60 -4.98 -18.10
C LEU A 313 -6.24 -5.65 -19.30
N GLU A 314 -5.68 -6.79 -19.72
CA GLU A 314 -6.24 -7.69 -20.75
C GLU A 314 -7.26 -8.65 -20.15
#